data_3f2a9d5c58ae2f239301b70bfdb72c63
#
_entry.id   3f2a9d5c58ae2f239301b70bfdb72c63
#
_cell.length_a   1.000
_cell.length_b   1.000
_cell.length_c   1.000
_cell.angle_alpha   90.00
_cell.angle_beta   90.00
_cell.angle_gamma   90.00
#
_symmetry.space_group_name_H-M   'P 1'
#
loop_
_entity.id
_entity.type
_entity.pdbx_description
1 polymer ?
#
loop_
_entity_poly.entity_id
_entity_poly.type
_entity_poly.pdbx_seq_one_letter_code
_entity_poly.pdbx_strand_id
1 'polypeptide(L)'
;MAIPKKIYFKIRSLILPIDDILKWIPINASILDLGCGKGILANYIKNFHTYLGVDLVVPMSDDIKIKFKKSNCLSFIENDISKYNTFLIIDLLHHIPKKLQVSFLNNLTSKMKSGDVLIIKDINPKNLFTKFCNAFHDFLISKQIIRYFNFSHYEENVTSGLKIKKKYFKRIFVYDHYFLILKKI
;
A
#
# COMPACT_ATOMS: atom_id res chain seq x y z
N MET A 1 -26.54 2.42 -2.31
CA MET A 1 -26.36 3.65 -1.52
C MET A 1 -24.88 3.81 -1.20
N ALA A 2 -24.25 4.94 -1.54
CA ALA A 2 -22.84 5.14 -1.25
C ALA A 2 -22.65 5.54 0.23
N ILE A 3 -21.70 4.92 0.92
CA ILE A 3 -21.37 5.26 2.31
C ILE A 3 -20.87 6.72 2.36
N PRO A 4 -21.39 7.59 3.23
CA PRO A 4 -20.92 8.96 3.37
C PRO A 4 -19.41 9.01 3.66
N LYS A 5 -18.71 9.97 3.04
CA LYS A 5 -17.24 10.09 3.13
C LYS A 5 -16.72 10.05 4.59
N LYS A 6 -17.35 10.77 5.52
CA LYS A 6 -17.00 10.79 6.95
C LYS A 6 -17.07 9.41 7.61
N ILE A 7 -18.14 8.65 7.32
CA ILE A 7 -18.34 7.30 7.89
C ILE A 7 -17.30 6.35 7.32
N TYR A 8 -17.05 6.38 6.00
CA TYR A 8 -16.00 5.60 5.36
C TYR A 8 -14.63 5.86 6.00
N PHE A 9 -14.24 7.13 6.18
CA PHE A 9 -12.97 7.48 6.80
C PHE A 9 -12.86 6.97 8.24
N LYS A 10 -13.93 7.11 9.04
CA LYS A 10 -13.96 6.63 10.43
C LYS A 10 -13.82 5.10 10.49
N ILE A 11 -14.56 4.34 9.68
CA ILE A 11 -14.45 2.88 9.66
C ILE A 11 -13.06 2.47 9.18
N ARG A 12 -12.56 3.06 8.10
CA ARG A 12 -11.26 2.72 7.53
C ARG A 12 -10.11 3.03 8.48
N SER A 13 -10.16 4.14 9.23
CA SER A 13 -9.12 4.49 10.22
C SER A 13 -9.08 3.55 11.43
N LEU A 14 -10.20 2.89 11.76
CA LEU A 14 -10.23 1.87 12.81
C LEU A 14 -9.60 0.54 12.38
N ILE A 15 -9.67 0.22 11.08
CA ILE A 15 -9.17 -1.05 10.53
C ILE A 15 -7.73 -0.90 10.02
N LEU A 16 -7.39 0.26 9.44
CA LEU A 16 -6.06 0.52 8.92
C LEU A 16 -5.09 0.83 10.07
N PRO A 17 -4.02 0.05 10.26
CA PRO A 17 -3.02 0.29 11.30
C PRO A 17 -2.10 1.47 10.93
N ILE A 18 -2.65 2.68 10.96
CA ILE A 18 -2.01 3.91 10.49
C ILE A 18 -0.67 4.14 11.21
N ASP A 19 -0.64 4.09 12.55
CA ASP A 19 0.57 4.31 13.33
C ASP A 19 1.68 3.30 13.01
N ASP A 20 1.29 2.07 12.68
CA ASP A 20 2.24 1.03 12.25
C ASP A 20 2.86 1.31 10.88
N ILE A 21 2.18 2.04 10.02
CA ILE A 21 2.70 2.49 8.73
C ILE A 21 3.59 3.72 8.93
N LEU A 22 3.08 4.72 9.65
CA LEU A 22 3.74 6.03 9.81
C LEU A 22 5.12 5.93 10.44
N LYS A 23 5.33 5.02 11.40
CA LYS A 23 6.63 4.85 12.09
C LYS A 23 7.77 4.42 11.15
N TRP A 24 7.44 3.91 9.95
CA TRP A 24 8.43 3.49 8.96
C TRP A 24 8.66 4.50 7.86
N ILE A 25 7.88 5.58 7.80
CA ILE A 25 8.07 6.66 6.84
C ILE A 25 9.19 7.57 7.35
N PRO A 26 10.29 7.74 6.59
CA PRO A 26 11.37 8.63 6.98
C PRO A 26 10.91 10.09 7.06
N ILE A 27 11.57 10.88 7.92
CA ILE A 27 11.39 12.34 7.95
C ILE A 27 11.86 12.91 6.60
N ASN A 28 11.15 13.92 6.08
CA ASN A 28 11.40 14.56 4.78
C ASN A 28 11.32 13.60 3.58
N ALA A 29 10.57 12.51 3.71
CA ALA A 29 10.34 11.58 2.63
C ALA A 29 9.67 12.23 1.41
N SER A 30 10.12 11.86 0.21
CA SER A 30 9.40 12.06 -1.04
C SER A 30 8.62 10.77 -1.34
N ILE A 31 7.30 10.81 -1.13
CA ILE A 31 6.45 9.63 -1.04
C ILE A 31 5.71 9.38 -2.33
N LEU A 32 5.74 8.13 -2.80
CA LEU A 32 4.85 7.60 -3.82
C LEU A 32 3.95 6.52 -3.19
N ASP A 33 2.65 6.81 -3.08
CA ASP A 33 1.63 5.91 -2.53
C ASP A 33 0.83 5.27 -3.67
N LEU A 34 1.14 4.03 -3.96
CA LEU A 34 0.49 3.24 -5.01
C LEU A 34 -0.73 2.52 -4.45
N GLY A 35 -1.90 2.81 -5.01
CA GLY A 35 -3.18 2.34 -4.48
C GLY A 35 -3.68 3.18 -3.32
N CYS A 36 -3.48 4.51 -3.37
CA CYS A 36 -3.82 5.43 -2.27
C CYS A 36 -5.32 5.52 -1.96
N GLY A 37 -6.19 4.99 -2.82
CA GLY A 37 -7.63 5.06 -2.67
C GLY A 37 -8.12 6.49 -2.49
N LYS A 38 -8.93 6.71 -1.45
CA LYS A 38 -9.45 8.03 -1.10
C LYS A 38 -8.46 8.92 -0.33
N GLY A 39 -7.16 8.57 -0.30
CA GLY A 39 -6.10 9.39 0.30
C GLY A 39 -6.14 9.48 1.82
N ILE A 40 -6.67 8.46 2.51
CA ILE A 40 -6.78 8.48 3.97
C ILE A 40 -5.40 8.68 4.62
N LEU A 41 -4.40 7.93 4.19
CA LEU A 41 -3.08 7.94 4.79
C LEU A 41 -2.41 9.31 4.68
N ALA A 42 -2.61 10.02 3.58
CA ALA A 42 -2.05 11.37 3.35
C ALA A 42 -2.43 12.36 4.46
N ASN A 43 -3.61 12.21 5.09
CA ASN A 43 -4.05 13.10 6.16
C ASN A 43 -3.31 12.90 7.50
N TYR A 44 -2.59 11.80 7.65
CA TYR A 44 -1.87 11.44 8.89
C TYR A 44 -0.36 11.58 8.78
N ILE A 45 0.19 11.59 7.55
CA ILE A 45 1.63 11.75 7.34
C ILE A 45 2.04 13.18 7.67
N LYS A 46 3.08 13.31 8.49
CA LYS A 46 3.68 14.59 8.87
C LYS A 46 5.16 14.62 8.48
N ASN A 47 5.73 15.82 8.39
CA ASN A 47 7.16 16.00 8.15
C ASN A 47 7.69 15.29 6.89
N PHE A 48 6.92 15.32 5.81
CA PHE A 48 7.32 14.83 4.48
C PHE A 48 7.69 16.00 3.55
N HIS A 49 8.47 15.69 2.51
CA HIS A 49 8.82 16.67 1.48
C HIS A 49 7.72 16.79 0.43
N THR A 50 7.35 15.69 -0.18
CA THR A 50 6.26 15.63 -1.17
C THR A 50 5.52 14.29 -1.06
N TYR A 51 4.25 14.28 -1.45
CA TYR A 51 3.42 13.09 -1.52
C TYR A 51 2.68 13.04 -2.86
N LEU A 52 2.78 11.90 -3.55
CA LEU A 52 1.93 11.58 -4.68
C LEU A 52 1.16 10.29 -4.41
N GLY A 53 -0.15 10.38 -4.34
CA GLY A 53 -1.05 9.22 -4.33
C GLY A 53 -1.50 8.87 -5.75
N VAL A 54 -1.43 7.59 -6.11
CA VAL A 54 -1.86 7.06 -7.41
C VAL A 54 -2.93 6.01 -7.20
N ASP A 55 -4.08 6.18 -7.85
CA ASP A 55 -5.18 5.20 -7.82
C ASP A 55 -6.11 5.42 -9.03
N LEU A 56 -7.01 4.47 -9.29
CA LEU A 56 -8.07 4.59 -10.29
C LEU A 56 -9.13 5.63 -9.88
N VAL A 57 -9.31 5.84 -8.57
CA VAL A 57 -10.22 6.82 -7.98
C VAL A 57 -9.49 7.61 -6.92
N VAL A 58 -9.20 8.87 -7.18
CA VAL A 58 -8.43 9.73 -6.29
C VAL A 58 -9.25 10.91 -5.74
N PRO A 59 -8.93 11.41 -4.54
CA PRO A 59 -9.50 12.64 -4.01
C PRO A 59 -8.84 13.86 -4.66
N MET A 60 -9.42 15.03 -4.42
CA MET A 60 -8.76 16.32 -4.60
C MET A 60 -8.04 16.70 -3.30
N SER A 61 -6.98 17.49 -3.41
CA SER A 61 -6.25 18.07 -2.28
C SER A 61 -5.90 19.52 -2.60
N ASP A 62 -6.07 20.39 -1.61
CA ASP A 62 -5.67 21.81 -1.65
C ASP A 62 -4.24 21.99 -1.12
N ASP A 63 -3.64 20.97 -0.50
CA ASP A 63 -2.25 21.01 -0.03
C ASP A 63 -1.28 20.89 -1.20
N ILE A 64 -0.43 21.89 -1.39
CA ILE A 64 0.56 21.92 -2.48
C ILE A 64 1.55 20.75 -2.43
N LYS A 65 1.81 20.18 -1.26
CA LYS A 65 2.71 19.05 -1.06
C LYS A 65 2.03 17.70 -1.29
N ILE A 66 0.69 17.65 -1.30
CA ILE A 66 -0.10 16.45 -1.49
C ILE A 66 -0.77 16.51 -2.86
N LYS A 67 -0.34 15.62 -3.74
CA LYS A 67 -0.91 15.49 -5.08
C LYS A 67 -1.51 14.10 -5.27
N PHE A 68 -2.55 14.04 -6.09
CA PHE A 68 -3.16 12.78 -6.48
C PHE A 68 -3.21 12.67 -8.01
N LYS A 69 -2.95 11.48 -8.51
CA LYS A 69 -3.02 11.18 -9.94
C LYS A 69 -3.92 9.97 -10.19
N LYS A 70 -4.97 10.18 -10.96
CA LYS A 70 -5.83 9.09 -11.44
C LYS A 70 -5.08 8.29 -12.50
N SER A 71 -4.67 7.07 -12.17
CA SER A 71 -3.95 6.16 -13.07
C SER A 71 -4.01 4.74 -12.56
N ASN A 72 -3.79 3.78 -13.46
CA ASN A 72 -3.52 2.40 -13.06
C ASN A 72 -2.09 2.31 -12.51
N CYS A 73 -1.90 1.73 -11.32
CA CYS A 73 -0.59 1.61 -10.68
C CYS A 73 0.41 0.79 -11.51
N LEU A 74 -0.05 -0.25 -12.23
CA LEU A 74 0.81 -1.07 -13.09
C LEU A 74 1.43 -0.25 -14.23
N SER A 75 0.64 0.56 -14.90
CA SER A 75 1.13 1.44 -15.97
C SER A 75 1.85 2.68 -15.43
N PHE A 76 1.47 3.15 -14.23
CA PHE A 76 2.11 4.32 -13.64
C PHE A 76 3.59 4.09 -13.32
N ILE A 77 3.95 2.91 -12.80
CA ILE A 77 5.35 2.59 -12.47
C ILE A 77 6.26 2.46 -13.70
N GLU A 78 5.73 2.45 -14.93
CA GLU A 78 6.54 2.51 -16.14
C GLU A 78 7.20 3.90 -16.34
N ASN A 79 6.63 4.95 -15.74
CA ASN A 79 7.20 6.29 -15.78
C ASN A 79 8.47 6.40 -14.91
N ASP A 80 9.12 7.55 -14.99
CA ASP A 80 10.21 7.91 -14.08
C ASP A 80 9.66 8.19 -12.67
N ILE A 81 10.07 7.37 -11.73
CA ILE A 81 9.74 7.48 -10.31
C ILE A 81 10.96 7.84 -9.45
N SER A 82 12.09 8.19 -10.05
CA SER A 82 13.38 8.43 -9.41
C SER A 82 13.43 9.60 -8.42
N LYS A 83 12.41 10.46 -8.44
CA LYS A 83 12.26 11.58 -7.49
C LYS A 83 11.67 11.18 -6.14
N TYR A 84 11.14 9.95 -6.02
CA TYR A 84 10.63 9.43 -4.77
C TYR A 84 11.68 8.54 -4.11
N ASN A 85 11.68 8.54 -2.77
CA ASN A 85 12.58 7.71 -1.96
C ASN A 85 11.83 6.83 -0.95
N THR A 86 10.50 6.95 -0.91
CA THR A 86 9.64 6.17 -0.04
C THR A 86 8.41 5.73 -0.82
N PHE A 87 8.23 4.42 -0.91
CA PHE A 87 7.18 3.79 -1.70
C PHE A 87 6.22 3.08 -0.75
N LEU A 88 4.93 3.36 -0.91
CA LEU A 88 3.87 2.75 -0.11
C LEU A 88 3.01 1.86 -1.00
N ILE A 89 2.75 0.65 -0.55
CA ILE A 89 1.81 -0.30 -1.13
C ILE A 89 0.92 -0.80 0.01
N ILE A 90 -0.21 -0.13 0.20
CA ILE A 90 -1.09 -0.36 1.35
C ILE A 90 -2.43 -0.88 0.86
N ASP A 91 -2.73 -2.16 1.15
CA ASP A 91 -3.96 -2.85 0.71
C ASP A 91 -4.18 -2.80 -0.81
N LEU A 92 -3.11 -2.90 -1.60
CA LEU A 92 -3.18 -2.88 -3.06
C LEU A 92 -2.96 -4.25 -3.70
N LEU A 93 -2.00 -5.05 -3.19
CA LEU A 93 -1.54 -6.24 -3.90
C LEU A 93 -2.66 -7.25 -4.13
N HIS A 94 -3.57 -7.41 -3.16
CA HIS A 94 -4.71 -8.32 -3.30
C HIS A 94 -5.73 -7.89 -4.38
N HIS A 95 -5.67 -6.65 -4.88
CA HIS A 95 -6.44 -6.17 -6.02
C HIS A 95 -5.74 -6.41 -7.37
N ILE A 96 -4.43 -6.65 -7.37
CA ILE A 96 -3.67 -6.95 -8.59
C ILE A 96 -3.86 -8.42 -8.99
N PRO A 97 -4.04 -8.73 -10.28
CA PRO A 97 -4.09 -10.12 -10.77
C PRO A 97 -2.86 -10.92 -10.30
N LYS A 98 -3.08 -12.12 -9.75
CA LYS A 98 -2.03 -12.92 -9.10
C LYS A 98 -0.77 -13.08 -9.95
N LYS A 99 -0.92 -13.31 -11.25
CA LYS A 99 0.18 -13.44 -12.21
C LYS A 99 1.02 -12.17 -12.40
N LEU A 100 0.48 -11.00 -12.02
CA LEU A 100 1.14 -9.70 -12.17
C LEU A 100 1.72 -9.15 -10.85
N GLN A 101 1.39 -9.76 -9.69
CA GLN A 101 1.81 -9.23 -8.39
C GLN A 101 3.34 -9.18 -8.24
N VAL A 102 4.03 -10.29 -8.58
CA VAL A 102 5.49 -10.38 -8.48
C VAL A 102 6.17 -9.47 -9.51
N SER A 103 5.73 -9.48 -10.76
CA SER A 103 6.32 -8.64 -11.81
C SER A 103 6.13 -7.14 -11.51
N PHE A 104 4.99 -6.74 -10.95
CA PHE A 104 4.74 -5.38 -10.48
C PHE A 104 5.76 -4.95 -9.41
N LEU A 105 5.96 -5.78 -8.39
CA LEU A 105 6.93 -5.48 -7.34
C LEU A 105 8.37 -5.47 -7.87
N ASN A 106 8.73 -6.38 -8.76
CA ASN A 106 10.06 -6.41 -9.38
C ASN A 106 10.32 -5.17 -10.22
N ASN A 107 9.36 -4.74 -11.03
CA ASN A 107 9.48 -3.51 -11.81
C ASN A 107 9.64 -2.29 -10.89
N LEU A 108 8.82 -2.16 -9.84
CA LEU A 108 8.98 -1.09 -8.86
C LEU A 108 10.38 -1.10 -8.21
N THR A 109 10.81 -2.25 -7.70
CA THR A 109 12.06 -2.35 -6.93
C THR A 109 13.31 -2.24 -7.79
N SER A 110 13.24 -2.56 -9.09
CA SER A 110 14.34 -2.31 -10.04
C SER A 110 14.62 -0.84 -10.27
N LYS A 111 13.62 0.03 -10.11
CA LYS A 111 13.72 1.49 -10.27
C LYS A 111 14.08 2.21 -8.97
N MET A 112 14.07 1.54 -7.84
CA MET A 112 14.47 2.10 -6.56
C MET A 112 15.99 2.29 -6.50
N LYS A 113 16.43 3.35 -5.84
CA LYS A 113 17.84 3.68 -5.58
C LYS A 113 18.28 3.16 -4.23
N SER A 114 19.59 2.98 -4.06
CA SER A 114 20.16 2.62 -2.76
C SER A 114 19.68 3.61 -1.68
N GLY A 115 19.25 3.08 -0.56
CA GLY A 115 18.70 3.84 0.55
C GLY A 115 17.17 4.00 0.56
N ASP A 116 16.50 3.84 -0.59
CA ASP A 116 15.05 3.95 -0.70
C ASP A 116 14.32 2.91 0.16
N VAL A 117 13.14 3.29 0.64
CA VAL A 117 12.30 2.47 1.51
C VAL A 117 11.02 2.05 0.80
N LEU A 118 10.68 0.77 0.87
CA LEU A 118 9.40 0.23 0.43
C LEU A 118 8.64 -0.33 1.62
N ILE A 119 7.44 0.18 1.85
CA ILE A 119 6.53 -0.26 2.90
C ILE A 119 5.36 -0.96 2.23
N ILE A 120 5.26 -2.27 2.44
CA ILE A 120 4.14 -3.09 1.99
C ILE A 120 3.31 -3.45 3.22
N LYS A 121 2.02 -3.16 3.17
CA LYS A 121 1.02 -3.65 4.11
C LYS A 121 -0.14 -4.23 3.33
N ASP A 122 -0.51 -5.46 3.63
CA ASP A 122 -1.64 -6.09 2.98
C ASP A 122 -2.35 -7.07 3.91
N ILE A 123 -3.48 -7.60 3.48
CA ILE A 123 -4.26 -8.58 4.21
C ILE A 123 -3.69 -9.97 3.90
N ASN A 124 -3.43 -10.75 4.95
CA ASN A 124 -2.99 -12.15 4.82
C ASN A 124 -3.75 -13.04 5.81
N PRO A 125 -5.00 -13.40 5.51
CA PRO A 125 -5.85 -14.15 6.42
C PRO A 125 -5.30 -15.56 6.66
N LYS A 126 -5.16 -15.93 7.94
CA LYS A 126 -4.58 -17.22 8.36
C LYS A 126 -5.57 -18.38 8.30
N ASN A 127 -6.87 -18.11 8.33
CA ASN A 127 -7.90 -19.16 8.35
C ASN A 127 -9.05 -18.86 7.40
N LEU A 128 -9.92 -19.86 7.15
CA LEU A 128 -11.04 -19.76 6.23
C LEU A 128 -12.08 -18.71 6.67
N PHE A 129 -12.32 -18.57 7.98
CA PHE A 129 -13.27 -17.58 8.49
C PHE A 129 -12.80 -16.16 8.21
N THR A 130 -11.55 -15.83 8.51
CA THR A 130 -10.99 -14.49 8.20
C THR A 130 -10.93 -14.24 6.69
N LYS A 131 -10.66 -15.28 5.87
CA LYS A 131 -10.76 -15.18 4.40
C LYS A 131 -12.16 -14.81 3.95
N PHE A 132 -13.18 -15.45 4.49
CA PHE A 132 -14.58 -15.18 4.15
C PHE A 132 -14.98 -13.77 4.58
N CYS A 133 -14.71 -13.36 5.82
CA CYS A 133 -15.01 -12.02 6.33
C CYS A 133 -14.36 -10.92 5.47
N ASN A 134 -13.09 -11.09 5.14
CA ASN A 134 -12.36 -10.13 4.31
C ASN A 134 -12.93 -10.07 2.89
N ALA A 135 -13.18 -11.23 2.26
CA ALA A 135 -13.75 -11.29 0.91
C ALA A 135 -15.15 -10.64 0.85
N PHE A 136 -15.99 -10.89 1.85
CA PHE A 136 -17.31 -10.29 1.96
C PHE A 136 -17.26 -8.76 2.13
N HIS A 137 -16.39 -8.28 3.02
CA HIS A 137 -16.18 -6.86 3.25
C HIS A 137 -15.70 -6.13 1.99
N ASP A 138 -14.69 -6.67 1.31
CA ASP A 138 -14.15 -6.03 0.10
C ASP A 138 -15.13 -6.14 -1.08
N PHE A 139 -15.89 -7.21 -1.19
CA PHE A 139 -16.97 -7.30 -2.16
C PHE A 139 -18.05 -6.22 -1.95
N LEU A 140 -18.40 -5.94 -0.70
CA LEU A 140 -19.37 -4.87 -0.37
C LEU A 140 -18.84 -3.46 -0.66
N ILE A 141 -17.53 -3.23 -0.44
CA ILE A 141 -16.92 -1.89 -0.56
C ILE A 141 -16.39 -1.63 -1.95
N SER A 142 -15.64 -2.56 -2.53
CA SER A 142 -14.91 -2.36 -3.80
C SER A 142 -15.54 -3.10 -4.98
N LYS A 143 -16.45 -4.05 -4.74
CA LYS A 143 -17.01 -4.96 -5.74
C LYS A 143 -15.95 -5.75 -6.51
N GLN A 144 -14.79 -6.00 -5.90
CA GLN A 144 -13.66 -6.68 -6.50
C GLN A 144 -13.41 -8.05 -5.86
N ILE A 145 -12.84 -8.96 -6.64
CA ILE A 145 -12.43 -10.28 -6.15
C ILE A 145 -11.03 -10.17 -5.57
N ILE A 146 -10.88 -10.54 -4.29
CA ILE A 146 -9.59 -10.53 -3.59
C ILE A 146 -8.69 -11.68 -4.07
N ARG A 147 -7.41 -11.36 -4.24
CA ARG A 147 -6.35 -12.32 -4.62
C ARG A 147 -5.17 -12.16 -3.66
N TYR A 148 -5.22 -12.87 -2.55
CA TYR A 148 -4.16 -12.75 -1.53
C TYR A 148 -2.77 -12.96 -2.10
N PHE A 149 -1.85 -12.06 -1.69
CA PHE A 149 -0.46 -12.11 -2.07
C PHE A 149 0.30 -13.14 -1.26
N ASN A 150 1.18 -13.91 -1.90
CA ASN A 150 2.04 -14.87 -1.21
C ASN A 150 3.35 -14.20 -0.83
N PHE A 151 3.42 -13.67 0.39
CA PHE A 151 4.59 -12.97 0.90
C PHE A 151 5.82 -13.88 1.03
N SER A 152 5.67 -15.13 1.44
CA SER A 152 6.79 -16.07 1.56
C SER A 152 7.44 -16.30 0.19
N HIS A 153 6.63 -16.53 -0.84
CA HIS A 153 7.14 -16.70 -2.19
C HIS A 153 7.85 -15.44 -2.71
N TYR A 154 7.34 -14.26 -2.39
CA TYR A 154 7.98 -13.00 -2.76
C TYR A 154 9.32 -12.80 -2.06
N GLU A 155 9.37 -13.04 -0.74
CA GLU A 155 10.59 -12.92 0.05
C GLU A 155 11.72 -13.81 -0.49
N GLU A 156 11.39 -15.03 -0.93
CA GLU A 156 12.35 -15.98 -1.49
C GLU A 156 12.89 -15.56 -2.87
N ASN A 157 12.06 -14.91 -3.70
CA ASN A 157 12.36 -14.70 -5.12
C ASN A 157 12.78 -13.26 -5.47
N VAL A 158 12.54 -12.27 -4.61
CA VAL A 158 12.65 -10.84 -4.98
C VAL A 158 13.60 -10.04 -4.11
N THR A 159 14.29 -10.65 -3.18
CA THR A 159 15.21 -9.94 -2.27
C THR A 159 16.53 -9.51 -2.91
N SER A 160 16.74 -9.74 -4.20
CA SER A 160 17.94 -9.25 -4.91
C SER A 160 18.04 -7.73 -4.84
N GLY A 161 19.03 -7.23 -4.08
CA GLY A 161 19.26 -5.80 -3.86
C GLY A 161 18.30 -5.14 -2.89
N LEU A 162 17.56 -5.91 -2.06
CA LEU A 162 16.68 -5.42 -1.01
C LEU A 162 17.03 -6.07 0.34
N LYS A 163 17.05 -5.26 1.39
CA LYS A 163 17.22 -5.72 2.78
C LYS A 163 15.88 -5.65 3.51
N ILE A 164 15.42 -6.77 4.08
CA ILE A 164 14.27 -6.78 4.96
C ILE A 164 14.65 -6.07 6.27
N LYS A 165 14.04 -4.93 6.54
CA LYS A 165 14.21 -4.18 7.79
C LYS A 165 13.31 -4.71 8.88
N LYS A 166 12.07 -5.06 8.53
CA LYS A 166 11.10 -5.63 9.46
C LYS A 166 10.04 -6.41 8.68
N LYS A 167 9.59 -7.51 9.26
CA LYS A 167 8.34 -8.19 8.87
C LYS A 167 7.58 -8.60 10.11
N TYR A 168 6.27 -8.48 10.09
CA TYR A 168 5.42 -8.90 11.19
C TYR A 168 3.96 -8.97 10.77
N PHE A 169 3.18 -9.68 11.60
CA PHE A 169 1.72 -9.74 11.49
C PHE A 169 1.09 -8.93 12.62
N LYS A 170 -0.02 -8.28 12.32
CA LYS A 170 -0.85 -7.61 13.31
C LYS A 170 -2.31 -7.92 13.04
N ARG A 171 -3.01 -8.37 14.06
CA ARG A 171 -4.45 -8.59 13.99
C ARG A 171 -5.19 -7.38 14.51
N ILE A 172 -6.14 -6.89 13.72
CA ILE A 172 -7.09 -5.83 14.10
C ILE A 172 -8.48 -6.35 13.77
N PHE A 173 -9.29 -6.59 14.79
CA PHE A 173 -10.58 -7.28 14.65
C PHE A 173 -10.44 -8.63 13.93
N VAL A 174 -11.10 -8.77 12.78
CA VAL A 174 -11.08 -9.97 11.92
C VAL A 174 -10.01 -9.93 10.83
N TYR A 175 -9.20 -8.86 10.77
CA TYR A 175 -8.21 -8.66 9.73
C TYR A 175 -6.81 -9.04 10.21
N ASP A 176 -6.20 -10.02 9.55
CA ASP A 176 -4.78 -10.35 9.73
C ASP A 176 -3.96 -9.52 8.73
N HIS A 177 -3.31 -8.49 9.25
CA HIS A 177 -2.43 -7.61 8.46
C HIS A 177 -1.02 -8.16 8.45
N TYR A 178 -0.41 -8.17 7.28
CA TYR A 178 1.01 -8.45 7.08
C TYR A 178 1.74 -7.17 6.72
N PHE A 179 2.90 -6.98 7.35
CA PHE A 179 3.80 -5.87 7.08
C PHE A 179 5.14 -6.39 6.62
N LEU A 180 5.65 -5.79 5.54
CA LEU A 180 6.99 -6.01 5.03
C LEU A 180 7.63 -4.66 4.71
N ILE A 181 8.70 -4.34 5.45
CA ILE A 181 9.48 -3.12 5.29
C ILE A 181 10.82 -3.48 4.69
N LEU A 182 11.08 -2.95 3.51
CA LEU A 182 12.27 -3.22 2.72
C LEU A 182 13.08 -1.94 2.53
N LYS A 183 14.38 -2.08 2.47
CA LYS A 183 15.31 -1.00 2.10
C LYS A 183 16.15 -1.45 0.92
N LYS A 184 16.28 -0.60 -0.09
CA LYS A 184 17.18 -0.84 -1.22
C LYS A 184 18.64 -0.74 -0.75
N ILE A 185 19.45 -1.74 -1.12
CA ILE A 185 20.89 -1.81 -0.80
C ILE A 185 21.69 -1.02 -1.84
#